data_9836c58ebc7c1ac1c95bd5792eeacb54
#
_entry.id   9836c58ebc7c1ac1c95bd5792eeacb54
#
_cell.length_a   1.000
_cell.length_b   1.000
_cell.length_c   1.000
_cell.angle_alpha   90.00
_cell.angle_beta   90.00
_cell.angle_gamma   90.00
#
_symmetry.space_group_name_H-M   'P 1'
#
loop_
_entity.id
_entity.type
_entity.pdbx_description
1 polymer ?
#
loop_
_entity_poly.entity_id
_entity_poly.type
_entity_poly.pdbx_seq_one_letter_code
_entity_poly.pdbx_strand_id
1 'polypeptide(L)'
;MEHREWFAPEEDKDYIKSLLSTHTGIIWKAIETVSGQTAGLFIVVFPGKNSENLGYDIGLPEAELCSVAHMDTVAVHPNFRGYGLQRLLISQAEEALRKTQYRYLLCTVHPENSFSHSNMEKLGYTYIKQALKYGGLPRCIYLKKRT
;
A
#
# COMPACT_ATOMS: atom_id res chain seq x y z
N MET A 1 -20.37 2.19 5.98
CA MET A 1 -20.33 3.04 4.78
C MET A 1 -18.93 3.05 4.20
N GLU A 2 -18.84 2.86 2.93
CA GLU A 2 -17.56 2.90 2.24
C GLU A 2 -17.21 4.32 1.84
N HIS A 3 -15.98 4.72 2.12
CA HIS A 3 -15.45 6.03 1.70
C HIS A 3 -14.66 5.84 0.41
N ARG A 4 -15.36 5.73 -0.72
CA ARG A 4 -14.71 5.47 -2.01
C ARG A 4 -13.69 6.54 -2.40
N GLU A 5 -13.94 7.78 -2.00
CA GLU A 5 -13.02 8.89 -2.23
C GLU A 5 -11.69 8.75 -1.49
N TRP A 6 -11.61 7.81 -0.55
CA TRP A 6 -10.37 7.54 0.20
C TRP A 6 -9.46 6.56 -0.53
N PHE A 7 -9.96 5.88 -1.56
CA PHE A 7 -9.22 4.87 -2.32
C PHE A 7 -8.84 5.40 -3.69
N ALA A 8 -7.77 4.83 -4.26
CA ALA A 8 -7.34 5.20 -5.60
C ALA A 8 -8.27 4.59 -6.65
N PRO A 9 -8.50 5.29 -7.78
CA PRO A 9 -9.42 4.76 -8.80
C PRO A 9 -8.95 3.49 -9.51
N GLU A 10 -7.68 3.16 -9.38
CA GLU A 10 -7.09 1.99 -10.04
C GLU A 10 -7.39 0.66 -9.34
N GLU A 11 -8.12 0.68 -8.24
CA GLU A 11 -8.42 -0.52 -7.44
C GLU A 11 -9.55 -1.33 -8.07
N ASP A 12 -9.39 -1.73 -9.31
CA ASP A 12 -10.35 -2.55 -10.00
C ASP A 12 -9.75 -3.92 -10.38
N LYS A 13 -10.61 -4.78 -10.88
CA LYS A 13 -10.26 -6.16 -11.22
C LYS A 13 -9.21 -6.23 -12.34
N ASP A 14 -9.31 -5.36 -13.32
CA ASP A 14 -8.40 -5.35 -14.46
C ASP A 14 -7.02 -4.86 -14.05
N TYR A 15 -6.95 -3.85 -13.18
CA TYR A 15 -5.70 -3.38 -12.61
C TYR A 15 -5.00 -4.51 -11.84
N ILE A 16 -5.71 -5.23 -10.99
CA ILE A 16 -5.17 -6.35 -10.21
C ILE A 16 -4.63 -7.44 -11.15
N LYS A 17 -5.37 -7.80 -12.17
CA LYS A 17 -4.92 -8.79 -13.16
C LYS A 17 -3.66 -8.34 -13.88
N SER A 18 -3.59 -7.06 -14.23
CA SER A 18 -2.42 -6.48 -14.88
C SER A 18 -1.17 -6.61 -14.00
N LEU A 19 -1.29 -6.29 -12.70
CA LEU A 19 -0.19 -6.43 -11.77
C LEU A 19 0.35 -7.87 -11.70
N LEU A 20 -0.55 -8.84 -11.64
CA LEU A 20 -0.16 -10.24 -11.54
C LEU A 20 0.49 -10.75 -12.83
N SER A 21 -0.05 -10.37 -13.99
CA SER A 21 0.46 -10.84 -15.28
C SER A 21 1.82 -10.23 -15.65
N THR A 22 2.10 -9.01 -15.18
CA THR A 22 3.37 -8.31 -15.47
C THR A 22 4.41 -8.49 -14.37
N HIS A 23 4.08 -9.19 -13.29
CA HIS A 23 4.95 -9.37 -12.12
C HIS A 23 5.37 -8.04 -11.47
N THR A 24 4.51 -7.02 -11.56
CA THR A 24 4.75 -5.70 -10.96
C THR A 24 3.99 -5.51 -9.65
N GLY A 25 3.44 -6.57 -9.12
CA GLY A 25 2.73 -6.51 -7.85
C GLY A 25 2.57 -7.89 -7.21
N ILE A 26 2.34 -7.89 -5.91
CA ILE A 26 2.05 -9.08 -5.12
C ILE A 26 0.82 -8.80 -4.27
N ILE A 27 -0.02 -9.83 -4.13
CA ILE A 27 -1.24 -9.73 -3.33
C ILE A 27 -1.17 -10.73 -2.17
N TRP A 28 -1.38 -10.26 -0.97
CA TRP A 28 -1.57 -11.09 0.22
C TRP A 28 -3.06 -11.17 0.53
N LYS A 29 -3.51 -12.37 0.84
CA LYS A 29 -4.90 -12.60 1.25
C LYS A 29 -4.93 -13.23 2.64
N ALA A 30 -5.86 -12.77 3.45
CA ALA A 30 -6.16 -13.41 4.73
C ALA A 30 -7.45 -14.22 4.54
N ILE A 31 -7.37 -15.52 4.82
CA ILE A 31 -8.51 -16.44 4.67
C ILE A 31 -8.94 -16.89 6.07
N GLU A 32 -10.24 -16.76 6.36
CA GLU A 32 -10.80 -17.28 7.60
C GLU A 32 -10.86 -18.81 7.50
N THR A 33 -10.23 -19.50 8.46
CA THR A 33 -9.97 -20.94 8.35
C THR A 33 -11.22 -21.81 8.43
N VAL A 34 -12.24 -21.37 9.16
CA VAL A 34 -13.47 -22.15 9.33
C VAL A 34 -14.37 -22.08 8.09
N SER A 35 -14.61 -20.86 7.60
CA SER A 35 -15.54 -20.64 6.47
C SER A 35 -14.86 -20.67 5.10
N GLY A 36 -13.54 -20.49 5.04
CA GLY A 36 -12.83 -20.31 3.79
C GLY A 36 -13.02 -18.94 3.17
N GLN A 37 -13.70 -18.01 3.86
CA GLN A 37 -13.99 -16.69 3.36
C GLN A 37 -12.75 -15.81 3.36
N THR A 38 -12.60 -14.99 2.31
CA THR A 38 -11.55 -13.97 2.29
C THR A 38 -11.86 -12.86 3.29
N ALA A 39 -11.05 -12.75 4.34
CA ALA A 39 -11.23 -11.76 5.39
C ALA A 39 -10.59 -10.42 5.02
N GLY A 40 -9.53 -10.44 4.22
CA GLY A 40 -8.86 -9.24 3.80
C GLY A 40 -7.83 -9.49 2.71
N LEU A 41 -7.35 -8.41 2.11
CA LEU A 41 -6.28 -8.48 1.13
C LEU A 41 -5.39 -7.25 1.23
N PHE A 42 -4.16 -7.38 0.75
CA PHE A 42 -3.20 -6.30 0.68
C PHE A 42 -2.41 -6.40 -0.61
N ILE A 43 -2.29 -5.28 -1.31
CA ILE A 43 -1.61 -5.20 -2.60
C ILE A 43 -0.33 -4.38 -2.44
N VAL A 44 0.79 -4.95 -2.87
CA VAL A 44 2.07 -4.25 -2.98
C VAL A 44 2.41 -4.13 -4.46
N VAL A 45 2.81 -2.93 -4.87
CA VAL A 45 3.16 -2.62 -6.26
C VAL A 45 4.62 -2.25 -6.35
N PHE A 46 5.29 -2.74 -7.38
CA PHE A 46 6.68 -2.39 -7.67
C PHE A 46 6.69 -1.46 -8.89
N PRO A 47 6.70 -0.13 -8.68
CA PRO A 47 6.49 0.82 -9.79
C PRO A 47 7.69 0.97 -10.72
N GLY A 48 8.90 0.63 -10.26
CA GLY A 48 10.09 0.80 -11.09
C GLY A 48 10.27 2.23 -11.54
N LYS A 49 10.51 2.42 -12.84
CA LYS A 49 10.69 3.78 -13.40
C LYS A 49 9.40 4.45 -13.87
N ASN A 50 8.24 3.87 -13.54
CA ASN A 50 6.96 4.46 -13.87
C ASN A 50 6.84 5.85 -13.24
N SER A 51 6.22 6.81 -13.97
CA SER A 51 6.02 8.17 -13.49
C SER A 51 5.19 8.28 -12.23
N GLU A 52 4.40 7.25 -11.92
CA GLU A 52 3.59 7.18 -10.70
C GLU A 52 4.38 6.76 -9.46
N ASN A 53 5.67 6.43 -9.62
CA ASN A 53 6.51 6.06 -8.48
C ASN A 53 6.59 7.20 -7.48
N LEU A 54 6.16 6.94 -6.25
CA LEU A 54 6.18 7.94 -5.17
C LEU A 54 7.61 8.37 -4.80
N GLY A 55 8.61 7.61 -5.22
CA GLY A 55 10.00 8.01 -5.05
C GLY A 55 10.33 9.35 -5.67
N TYR A 56 9.65 9.73 -6.76
CA TYR A 56 9.80 11.06 -7.35
C TYR A 56 9.33 12.15 -6.39
N ASP A 57 8.22 11.91 -5.70
CA ASP A 57 7.64 12.88 -4.78
C ASP A 57 8.54 13.16 -3.57
N ILE A 58 9.34 12.19 -3.16
CA ILE A 58 10.25 12.34 -2.02
C ILE A 58 11.69 12.65 -2.45
N GLY A 59 11.91 12.90 -3.74
CA GLY A 59 13.21 13.33 -4.25
C GLY A 59 14.27 12.24 -4.36
N LEU A 60 13.88 10.97 -4.52
CA LEU A 60 14.85 9.90 -4.72
C LEU A 60 15.56 10.04 -6.06
N PRO A 61 16.88 9.78 -6.09
CA PRO A 61 17.60 9.72 -7.36
C PRO A 61 17.10 8.55 -8.21
N GLU A 62 17.24 8.67 -9.51
CA GLU A 62 16.74 7.65 -10.46
C GLU A 62 17.28 6.24 -10.13
N ALA A 63 18.51 6.13 -9.67
CA ALA A 63 19.13 4.86 -9.30
C ALA A 63 18.41 4.15 -8.15
N GLU A 64 17.65 4.89 -7.33
CA GLU A 64 16.95 4.32 -6.17
C GLU A 64 15.48 3.99 -6.46
N LEU A 65 14.96 4.36 -7.61
CA LEU A 65 13.54 4.15 -7.93
C LEU A 65 13.15 2.67 -7.95
N CYS A 66 14.05 1.80 -8.38
CA CYS A 66 13.80 0.35 -8.40
C CYS A 66 13.86 -0.29 -7.00
N SER A 67 14.22 0.50 -5.99
CA SER A 67 14.20 0.05 -4.59
C SER A 67 12.92 0.46 -3.85
N VAL A 68 11.92 1.01 -4.57
CA VAL A 68 10.65 1.44 -4.01
C VAL A 68 9.60 0.35 -4.17
N ALA A 69 8.88 0.08 -3.07
CA ALA A 69 7.65 -0.71 -3.10
C ALA A 69 6.51 0.19 -2.63
N HIS A 70 5.43 0.21 -3.38
CA HIS A 70 4.20 0.89 -2.95
C HIS A 70 3.39 -0.09 -2.10
N MET A 71 3.16 0.28 -0.85
CA MET A 71 2.24 -0.42 0.05
C MET A 71 0.84 0.10 -0.29
N ASP A 72 0.27 -0.46 -1.36
CA ASP A 72 -0.72 0.22 -2.18
C ASP A 72 -2.12 0.21 -1.60
N THR A 73 -2.69 -0.97 -1.42
CA THR A 73 -4.10 -1.10 -1.05
C THR A 73 -4.29 -2.18 -0.01
N VAL A 74 -5.01 -1.83 1.05
CA VAL A 74 -5.47 -2.81 2.04
C VAL A 74 -6.99 -2.75 2.11
N ALA A 75 -7.63 -3.92 2.09
CA ALA A 75 -9.07 -4.03 2.24
C ALA A 75 -9.37 -5.14 3.24
N VAL A 76 -10.28 -4.87 4.18
CA VAL A 76 -10.72 -5.82 5.19
C VAL A 76 -12.23 -5.96 5.09
N HIS A 77 -12.70 -7.19 4.95
CA HIS A 77 -14.14 -7.47 4.91
C HIS A 77 -14.80 -6.94 6.19
N PRO A 78 -15.98 -6.30 6.09
CA PRO A 78 -16.63 -5.68 7.26
C PRO A 78 -16.79 -6.62 8.47
N ASN A 79 -17.03 -7.90 8.24
CA ASN A 79 -17.22 -8.89 9.31
C ASN A 79 -15.93 -9.18 10.09
N PHE A 80 -14.77 -8.77 9.55
CA PHE A 80 -13.46 -9.07 10.13
C PHE A 80 -12.72 -7.81 10.57
N ARG A 81 -13.40 -6.67 10.59
CA ARG A 81 -12.83 -5.42 11.10
C ARG A 81 -12.70 -5.45 12.62
N GLY A 82 -11.75 -4.67 13.14
CA GLY A 82 -11.53 -4.57 14.58
C GLY A 82 -10.58 -5.63 15.16
N TYR A 83 -10.03 -6.50 14.33
CA TYR A 83 -9.11 -7.57 14.78
C TYR A 83 -7.65 -7.29 14.43
N GLY A 84 -7.33 -6.08 13.97
CA GLY A 84 -5.95 -5.73 13.61
C GLY A 84 -5.46 -6.36 12.31
N LEU A 85 -6.37 -6.83 11.46
CA LEU A 85 -6.01 -7.56 10.24
C LEU A 85 -5.24 -6.68 9.25
N GLN A 86 -5.56 -5.40 9.15
CA GLN A 86 -4.84 -4.47 8.29
C GLN A 86 -3.35 -4.42 8.66
N ARG A 87 -3.05 -4.24 9.94
CA ARG A 87 -1.65 -4.19 10.39
C ARG A 87 -0.95 -5.53 10.22
N LEU A 88 -1.67 -6.63 10.44
CA LEU A 88 -1.12 -7.97 10.23
C LEU A 88 -0.72 -8.20 8.78
N LEU A 89 -1.60 -7.85 7.83
CA LEU A 89 -1.33 -7.99 6.40
C LEU A 89 -0.12 -7.17 5.97
N ILE A 90 -0.04 -5.92 6.41
CA ILE A 90 1.08 -5.04 6.10
C ILE A 90 2.38 -5.62 6.69
N SER A 91 2.34 -6.07 7.95
CA SER A 91 3.52 -6.64 8.60
C SER A 91 4.02 -7.89 7.90
N GLN A 92 3.12 -8.75 7.43
CA GLN A 92 3.49 -9.95 6.68
C GLN A 92 4.14 -9.59 5.35
N ALA A 93 3.60 -8.59 4.65
CA ALA A 93 4.19 -8.12 3.41
C ALA A 93 5.59 -7.53 3.66
N GLU A 94 5.76 -6.74 4.71
CA GLU A 94 7.06 -6.18 5.07
C GLU A 94 8.09 -7.28 5.36
N GLU A 95 7.69 -8.31 6.07
CA GLU A 95 8.58 -9.42 6.37
C GLU A 95 9.01 -10.15 5.10
N ALA A 96 8.08 -10.36 4.16
CA ALA A 96 8.39 -10.98 2.88
C ALA A 96 9.35 -10.14 2.04
N LEU A 97 9.29 -8.81 2.18
CA LEU A 97 10.17 -7.90 1.43
C LEU A 97 11.54 -7.69 2.10
N ARG A 98 11.74 -8.21 3.30
CA ARG A 98 12.93 -7.91 4.11
C ARG A 98 14.25 -8.27 3.41
N LYS A 99 14.28 -9.37 2.67
CA LYS A 99 15.49 -9.86 1.99
C LYS A 99 15.53 -9.48 0.51
N THR A 100 14.73 -8.51 0.11
CA THR A 100 14.68 -8.00 -1.26
C THR A 100 15.39 -6.67 -1.37
N GLN A 101 15.46 -6.13 -2.59
CA GLN A 101 16.04 -4.81 -2.84
C GLN A 101 15.14 -3.65 -2.40
N TYR A 102 13.90 -3.93 -1.99
CA TYR A 102 12.91 -2.88 -1.70
C TYR A 102 13.14 -2.28 -0.31
N ARG A 103 13.82 -1.14 -0.28
CA ARG A 103 14.19 -0.43 0.96
C ARG A 103 13.28 0.75 1.29
N TYR A 104 12.57 1.27 0.30
CA TYR A 104 11.67 2.41 0.47
C TYR A 104 10.24 1.92 0.35
N LEU A 105 9.55 1.81 1.47
CA LEU A 105 8.15 1.40 1.49
C LEU A 105 7.31 2.67 1.56
N LEU A 106 6.59 2.96 0.49
CA LEU A 106 5.82 4.20 0.34
C LEU A 106 4.35 3.90 0.19
N CYS A 107 3.52 4.75 0.76
CA CYS A 107 2.07 4.66 0.58
C CYS A 107 1.44 6.03 0.62
N THR A 108 0.19 6.10 0.17
CA THR A 108 -0.63 7.30 0.25
C THR A 108 -1.83 7.04 1.14
N VAL A 109 -2.24 8.07 1.88
CA VAL A 109 -3.40 8.03 2.76
C VAL A 109 -4.24 9.27 2.49
N HIS A 110 -5.56 9.11 2.38
CA HIS A 110 -6.47 10.25 2.29
C HIS A 110 -6.29 11.13 3.54
N PRO A 111 -6.21 12.48 3.39
CA PRO A 111 -5.96 13.36 4.53
C PRO A 111 -6.91 13.17 5.70
N GLU A 112 -8.15 12.78 5.44
CA GLU A 112 -9.18 12.61 6.48
C GLU A 112 -9.31 11.18 7.01
N ASN A 113 -8.52 10.22 6.49
CA ASN A 113 -8.59 8.83 6.94
C ASN A 113 -7.72 8.63 8.19
N SER A 114 -8.22 9.07 9.34
CA SER A 114 -7.50 9.03 10.61
C SER A 114 -7.11 7.61 11.03
N PHE A 115 -7.92 6.61 10.69
CA PHE A 115 -7.63 5.21 11.00
C PHE A 115 -6.35 4.74 10.28
N SER A 116 -6.24 5.03 8.99
CA SER A 116 -5.05 4.67 8.21
C SER A 116 -3.82 5.47 8.64
N HIS A 117 -3.96 6.76 8.95
CA HIS A 117 -2.86 7.57 9.50
C HIS A 117 -2.32 6.93 10.78
N SER A 118 -3.21 6.58 11.71
CA SER A 118 -2.82 5.95 12.97
C SER A 118 -2.12 4.61 12.74
N ASN A 119 -2.63 3.79 11.83
CA ASN A 119 -2.02 2.50 11.53
C ASN A 119 -0.62 2.65 10.92
N MET A 120 -0.44 3.58 10.00
CA MET A 120 0.86 3.83 9.38
C MET A 120 1.89 4.27 10.44
N GLU A 121 1.50 5.18 11.32
CA GLU A 121 2.35 5.63 12.41
C GLU A 121 2.74 4.48 13.35
N LYS A 122 1.78 3.65 13.72
CA LYS A 122 2.03 2.49 14.59
C LYS A 122 2.96 1.46 13.95
N LEU A 123 2.93 1.37 12.62
CA LEU A 123 3.81 0.46 11.87
C LEU A 123 5.20 1.07 11.60
N GLY A 124 5.42 2.30 12.03
CA GLY A 124 6.72 2.95 11.91
C GLY A 124 6.92 3.76 10.63
N TYR A 125 5.84 4.05 9.90
CA TYR A 125 5.89 4.93 8.74
C TYR A 125 5.90 6.39 9.19
N THR A 126 6.63 7.21 8.46
CA THR A 126 6.76 8.65 8.73
C THR A 126 6.03 9.45 7.67
N TYR A 127 5.22 10.42 8.10
CA TYR A 127 4.60 11.38 7.20
C TYR A 127 5.67 12.25 6.55
N ILE A 128 5.63 12.35 5.21
CA ILE A 128 6.59 13.15 4.46
C ILE A 128 5.95 14.44 3.97
N LYS A 129 4.86 14.34 3.23
CA LYS A 129 4.19 15.52 2.65
C LYS A 129 2.82 15.15 2.10
N GLN A 130 2.04 16.18 1.80
CA GLN A 130 0.80 16.02 1.05
C GLN A 130 1.04 16.44 -0.40
N ALA A 131 0.47 15.70 -1.32
CA ALA A 131 0.59 15.98 -2.76
C ALA A 131 -0.70 15.61 -3.46
N LEU A 132 -0.89 16.14 -4.67
CA LEU A 132 -2.01 15.76 -5.53
C LEU A 132 -1.60 14.54 -6.35
N LYS A 133 -2.34 13.45 -6.19
CA LYS A 133 -2.08 12.17 -6.86
C LYS A 133 -3.32 11.72 -7.62
N TYR A 134 -3.16 10.70 -8.46
CA TYR A 134 -4.29 10.06 -9.15
C TYR A 134 -5.19 11.04 -9.91
N GLY A 135 -4.59 11.99 -10.62
CA GLY A 135 -5.34 12.96 -11.39
C GLY A 135 -5.88 14.15 -10.59
N GLY A 136 -5.26 14.46 -9.44
CA GLY A 136 -5.59 15.66 -8.67
C GLY A 136 -6.20 15.39 -7.30
N LEU A 137 -6.14 14.17 -6.79
CA LEU A 137 -6.66 13.84 -5.47
C LEU A 137 -5.60 14.14 -4.40
N PRO A 138 -5.96 14.89 -3.32
CA PRO A 138 -5.01 15.15 -2.24
C PRO A 138 -4.70 13.87 -1.48
N ARG A 139 -3.43 13.60 -1.27
CA ARG A 139 -2.96 12.40 -0.54
C ARG A 139 -1.76 12.74 0.32
N CYS A 140 -1.73 12.15 1.52
CA CYS A 140 -0.58 12.22 2.41
C CYS A 140 0.36 11.07 2.07
N ILE A 141 1.65 11.36 1.91
CA ILE A 141 2.67 10.38 1.57
C ILE A 141 3.41 9.97 2.84
N TYR A 142 3.45 8.65 3.08
CA TYR A 142 4.16 8.04 4.20
C TYR A 142 5.30 7.18 3.69
N LEU A 143 6.39 7.17 4.44
CA LEU A 143 7.61 6.42 4.10
C LEU A 143 8.09 5.60 5.29
N LYS A 144 8.45 4.35 5.02
CA LYS A 144 9.27 3.54 5.93
C LYS A 144 10.53 3.13 5.18
N LYS A 145 11.66 3.64 5.61
CA LYS A 145 12.95 3.31 5.02
C LYS A 145 13.59 2.18 5.79
N ARG A 146 14.08 1.17 5.07
CA ARG A 146 14.76 0.03 5.67
C ARG A 146 16.21 -0.03 5.23
N THR A 147 17.04 -0.64 6.05
CA THR A 147 18.46 -0.83 5.78
C THR A 147 18.76 -2.18 5.11
#